data_d4a8a9d0e56697860c44d2252c9352cc
#
_entry.id   d4a8a9d0e56697860c44d2252c9352cc
#
_cell.length_a   1.000
_cell.length_b   1.000
_cell.length_c   1.000
_cell.angle_alpha   90.00
_cell.angle_beta   90.00
_cell.angle_gamma   90.00
#
_symmetry.space_group_name_H-M   'P 1'
#
loop_
_entity.id
_entity.type
_entity.pdbx_description
1 polymer ?
#
loop_
_entity_poly.entity_id
_entity_poly.type
_entity_poly.pdbx_seq_one_letter_code
_entity_poly.pdbx_strand_id
1 'polypeptide(L)'
;MALKKAFAHFGLGECTDSTVAEYSAINQSYWNRLETGELTKEQVLVGRFEEFLNIKGFCDVDANEFCEFYESSLPDCVEFIGNAEETIKALSNSYYQYAVTNGAKNVQTKKLAVSGIDGIFNGAFISDDVGYAKPSKEFFNFVLQNIPKVSDDEILIVGDSLTSDIKGGNNMGFKTCWFNPHNLPLSNGYSVDYQIDNIDSIFDVLKQENS
;
A
#
# COMPACT_ATOMS: atom_id res chain seq x y z
N MET A 1 -9.81 10.56 -6.07
CA MET A 1 -11.29 10.51 -5.92
C MET A 1 -11.75 10.79 -4.49
N ALA A 2 -11.30 10.07 -3.44
CA ALA A 2 -11.77 10.27 -2.05
C ALA A 2 -11.56 11.70 -1.51
N LEU A 3 -10.40 12.33 -1.78
CA LEU A 3 -10.15 13.71 -1.36
C LEU A 3 -11.15 14.70 -1.99
N LYS A 4 -11.48 14.53 -3.27
CA LYS A 4 -12.50 15.36 -3.95
C LYS A 4 -13.88 15.20 -3.32
N LYS A 5 -14.25 13.98 -2.88
CA LYS A 5 -15.48 13.72 -2.12
C LYS A 5 -15.46 14.42 -0.76
N ALA A 6 -14.34 14.36 -0.03
CA ALA A 6 -14.19 15.04 1.26
C ALA A 6 -14.32 16.56 1.11
N PHE A 7 -13.67 17.18 0.12
CA PHE A 7 -13.81 18.59 -0.16
C PHE A 7 -15.27 19.01 -0.39
N ALA A 8 -16.00 18.23 -1.18
CA ALA A 8 -17.42 18.50 -1.43
C ALA A 8 -18.26 18.36 -0.15
N HIS A 9 -17.98 17.35 0.69
CA HIS A 9 -18.70 17.10 1.94
C HIS A 9 -18.52 18.22 2.94
N PHE A 10 -17.28 18.69 3.13
CA PHE A 10 -16.93 19.76 4.09
C PHE A 10 -17.07 21.17 3.50
N GLY A 11 -17.52 21.32 2.25
CA GLY A 11 -17.75 22.63 1.62
C GLY A 11 -16.46 23.45 1.40
N LEU A 12 -15.33 22.80 1.13
CA LEU A 12 -13.99 23.40 1.02
C LEU A 12 -13.69 23.99 -0.37
N GLY A 13 -14.67 24.03 -1.24
CA GLY A 13 -14.51 24.50 -2.61
C GLY A 13 -13.95 23.43 -3.55
N GLU A 14 -13.29 23.86 -4.62
CA GLU A 14 -12.76 22.95 -5.64
C GLU A 14 -11.48 22.25 -5.16
N CYS A 15 -11.47 20.92 -5.21
CA CYS A 15 -10.27 20.11 -5.01
C CYS A 15 -9.56 19.91 -6.35
N THR A 16 -8.60 20.79 -6.65
CA THR A 16 -7.82 20.73 -7.90
C THR A 16 -6.81 19.59 -7.90
N ASP A 17 -6.27 19.25 -9.06
CA ASP A 17 -5.22 18.22 -9.14
C ASP A 17 -3.93 18.62 -8.42
N SER A 18 -3.62 19.95 -8.34
CA SER A 18 -2.54 20.46 -7.49
C SER A 18 -2.82 20.20 -6.01
N THR A 19 -4.06 20.37 -5.55
CA THR A 19 -4.46 20.07 -4.18
C THR A 19 -4.31 18.59 -3.86
N VAL A 20 -4.65 17.72 -4.81
CA VAL A 20 -4.45 16.26 -4.68
C VAL A 20 -2.96 15.93 -4.59
N ALA A 21 -2.12 16.54 -5.43
CA ALA A 21 -0.67 16.31 -5.40
C ALA A 21 -0.02 16.76 -4.08
N GLU A 22 -0.43 17.94 -3.55
CA GLU A 22 0.03 18.43 -2.25
C GLU A 22 -0.33 17.44 -1.12
N TYR A 23 -1.59 17.02 -1.07
CA TYR A 23 -2.03 16.02 -0.10
C TYR A 23 -1.26 14.70 -0.25
N SER A 24 -1.06 14.24 -1.48
CA SER A 24 -0.34 12.98 -1.74
C SER A 24 1.10 13.03 -1.21
N ALA A 25 1.78 14.17 -1.34
CA ALA A 25 3.13 14.36 -0.80
C ALA A 25 3.17 14.30 0.73
N ILE A 26 2.22 14.98 1.40
CA ILE A 26 2.08 14.93 2.86
C ILE A 26 1.77 13.50 3.29
N ASN A 27 0.77 12.86 2.68
CA ASN A 27 0.36 11.50 2.98
C ASN A 27 1.55 10.53 2.86
N GLN A 28 2.33 10.60 1.78
CA GLN A 28 3.50 9.75 1.59
C GLN A 28 4.55 9.98 2.68
N SER A 29 4.80 11.24 3.07
CA SER A 29 5.73 11.56 4.15
C SER A 29 5.31 10.91 5.48
N TYR A 30 4.02 10.96 5.82
CA TYR A 30 3.50 10.35 7.05
C TYR A 30 3.64 8.82 7.05
N TRP A 31 3.31 8.17 5.94
CA TRP A 31 3.49 6.72 5.81
C TRP A 31 4.96 6.31 5.92
N ASN A 32 5.88 7.05 5.27
CA ASN A 32 7.32 6.79 5.40
C ASN A 32 7.80 6.89 6.87
N ARG A 33 7.28 7.86 7.62
CA ARG A 33 7.61 8.03 9.05
C ARG A 33 7.03 6.94 9.95
N LEU A 34 5.88 6.36 9.61
CA LEU A 34 5.39 5.13 10.24
C LEU A 34 6.35 3.96 10.00
N GLU A 35 6.76 3.78 8.75
CA GLU A 35 7.60 2.65 8.32
C GLU A 35 9.03 2.74 8.88
N THR A 36 9.48 3.95 9.22
CA THR A 36 10.75 4.18 9.95
C THR A 36 10.60 4.15 11.47
N GLY A 37 9.38 4.03 11.98
CA GLY A 37 9.10 3.96 13.42
C GLY A 37 9.07 5.34 14.13
N GLU A 38 9.05 6.44 13.38
CA GLU A 38 8.97 7.79 13.93
C GLU A 38 7.55 8.13 14.42
N LEU A 39 6.53 7.60 13.75
CA LEU A 39 5.12 7.84 14.06
C LEU A 39 4.40 6.53 14.34
N THR A 40 3.38 6.62 15.20
CA THR A 40 2.37 5.55 15.33
C THR A 40 1.34 5.63 14.21
N LYS A 41 0.61 4.54 13.98
CA LYS A 41 -0.45 4.51 12.96
C LYS A 41 -1.55 5.56 13.23
N GLU A 42 -1.93 5.75 14.48
CA GLU A 42 -2.92 6.78 14.88
C GLU A 42 -2.44 8.19 14.50
N GLN A 43 -1.15 8.49 14.76
CA GLN A 43 -0.55 9.77 14.38
C GLN A 43 -0.51 9.95 12.85
N VAL A 44 -0.33 8.90 12.09
CA VAL A 44 -0.37 8.95 10.62
C VAL A 44 -1.78 9.22 10.13
N LEU A 45 -2.77 8.49 10.64
CA LEU A 45 -4.14 8.57 10.13
C LEU A 45 -4.72 9.97 10.25
N VAL A 46 -4.54 10.64 11.37
CA VAL A 46 -5.10 11.98 11.63
C VAL A 46 -4.10 13.08 11.31
N GLY A 47 -2.84 12.94 11.73
CA GLY A 47 -1.83 14.01 11.61
C GLY A 47 -1.58 14.49 10.19
N ARG A 48 -1.67 13.61 9.18
CA ARG A 48 -1.57 13.98 7.76
C ARG A 48 -2.68 14.96 7.35
N PHE A 49 -3.87 14.86 7.93
CA PHE A 49 -4.97 15.78 7.67
C PHE A 49 -4.87 17.04 8.50
N GLU A 50 -4.41 16.98 9.75
CA GLU A 50 -4.12 18.16 10.55
C GLU A 50 -3.12 19.06 9.82
N GLU A 51 -2.01 18.50 9.32
CA GLU A 51 -1.01 19.26 8.56
C GLU A 51 -1.60 19.82 7.26
N PHE A 52 -2.29 18.96 6.48
CA PHE A 52 -2.87 19.37 5.21
C PHE A 52 -3.92 20.48 5.36
N LEU A 53 -4.87 20.34 6.29
CA LEU A 53 -5.93 21.32 6.54
C LEU A 53 -5.34 22.66 7.05
N ASN A 54 -4.32 22.59 7.90
CA ASN A 54 -3.62 23.77 8.38
C ASN A 54 -2.91 24.52 7.24
N ILE A 55 -2.17 23.82 6.37
CA ILE A 55 -1.49 24.41 5.21
C ILE A 55 -2.51 25.08 4.26
N LYS A 56 -3.69 24.47 4.09
CA LYS A 56 -4.74 25.01 3.22
C LYS A 56 -5.56 26.12 3.90
N GLY A 57 -5.35 26.39 5.20
CA GLY A 57 -6.10 27.41 5.95
C GLY A 57 -7.51 26.98 6.35
N PHE A 58 -7.82 25.68 6.36
CA PHE A 58 -9.14 25.14 6.75
C PHE A 58 -9.18 24.83 8.26
N CYS A 59 -8.86 25.81 9.10
CA CYS A 59 -8.69 25.63 10.55
C CYS A 59 -9.99 25.28 11.30
N ASP A 60 -11.15 25.48 10.69
CA ASP A 60 -12.47 25.18 11.29
C ASP A 60 -12.91 23.72 11.03
N VAL A 61 -12.15 22.94 10.26
CA VAL A 61 -12.46 21.54 9.95
C VAL A 61 -11.74 20.64 10.94
N ASP A 62 -12.50 19.78 11.63
CA ASP A 62 -11.94 18.77 12.51
C ASP A 62 -11.23 17.68 11.69
N ALA A 63 -9.95 17.46 11.97
CA ALA A 63 -9.13 16.52 11.21
C ALA A 63 -9.54 15.05 11.44
N ASN A 64 -10.13 14.71 12.59
CA ASN A 64 -10.64 13.37 12.86
C ASN A 64 -11.89 13.11 12.00
N GLU A 65 -12.84 14.04 11.99
CA GLU A 65 -14.05 13.93 11.16
C GLU A 65 -13.69 13.88 9.68
N PHE A 66 -12.70 14.68 9.25
CA PHE A 66 -12.19 14.64 7.87
C PHE A 66 -11.55 13.30 7.53
N CYS A 67 -10.74 12.75 8.44
CA CYS A 67 -10.12 11.43 8.30
C CYS A 67 -11.17 10.33 8.17
N GLU A 68 -12.15 10.30 9.08
CA GLU A 68 -13.23 9.30 9.08
C GLU A 68 -14.01 9.33 7.75
N PHE A 69 -14.38 10.52 7.30
CA PHE A 69 -15.09 10.67 6.01
C PHE A 69 -14.22 10.23 4.84
N TYR A 70 -12.96 10.66 4.81
CA TYR A 70 -12.02 10.28 3.75
C TYR A 70 -11.83 8.76 3.69
N GLU A 71 -11.55 8.12 4.83
CA GLU A 71 -11.35 6.67 4.91
C GLU A 71 -12.61 5.89 4.53
N SER A 72 -13.78 6.36 4.95
CA SER A 72 -15.06 5.74 4.55
C SER A 72 -15.33 5.82 3.04
N SER A 73 -14.76 6.84 2.37
CA SER A 73 -14.92 7.08 0.93
C SER A 73 -13.93 6.30 0.07
N LEU A 74 -12.83 5.79 0.65
CA LEU A 74 -11.78 5.09 -0.10
C LEU A 74 -12.26 3.84 -0.84
N PRO A 75 -13.09 2.96 -0.25
CA PRO A 75 -13.57 1.77 -0.94
C PRO A 75 -14.37 2.06 -2.21
N ASP A 76 -15.10 3.19 -2.23
CA ASP A 76 -15.86 3.60 -3.42
C ASP A 76 -14.99 4.21 -4.54
N CYS A 77 -13.70 4.33 -4.30
CA CYS A 77 -12.74 4.97 -5.19
C CYS A 77 -11.63 3.99 -5.63
N VAL A 78 -11.90 2.69 -5.60
CA VAL A 78 -10.95 1.67 -6.06
C VAL A 78 -10.88 1.71 -7.58
N GLU A 79 -9.66 1.82 -8.09
CA GLU A 79 -9.34 1.72 -9.51
C GLU A 79 -8.09 0.82 -9.65
N PHE A 80 -8.10 -0.06 -10.65
CA PHE A 80 -6.94 -0.87 -10.96
C PHE A 80 -5.89 -0.06 -11.72
N ILE A 81 -4.64 -0.28 -11.41
CA ILE A 81 -3.52 0.31 -12.13
C ILE A 81 -3.22 -0.58 -13.35
N GLY A 82 -3.35 -0.01 -14.54
CA GLY A 82 -3.13 -0.78 -15.79
C GLY A 82 -3.97 -2.06 -15.83
N ASN A 83 -3.34 -3.16 -16.19
CA ASN A 83 -3.97 -4.49 -16.30
C ASN A 83 -3.84 -5.32 -14.99
N ALA A 84 -3.81 -4.66 -13.81
CA ALA A 84 -3.55 -5.35 -12.55
C ALA A 84 -4.58 -6.45 -12.25
N GLU A 85 -5.85 -6.23 -12.60
CA GLU A 85 -6.91 -7.22 -12.38
C GLU A 85 -6.66 -8.50 -13.20
N GLU A 86 -6.39 -8.35 -14.49
CA GLU A 86 -6.10 -9.46 -15.41
C GLU A 86 -4.82 -10.18 -15.01
N THR A 87 -3.80 -9.42 -14.62
CA THR A 87 -2.51 -9.97 -14.17
C THR A 87 -2.68 -10.84 -12.93
N ILE A 88 -3.36 -10.36 -11.89
CA ILE A 88 -3.63 -11.11 -10.66
C ILE A 88 -4.43 -12.38 -10.98
N LYS A 89 -5.47 -12.28 -11.82
CA LYS A 89 -6.26 -13.44 -12.27
C LYS A 89 -5.42 -14.48 -13.02
N ALA A 90 -4.56 -14.04 -13.91
CA ALA A 90 -3.68 -14.95 -14.66
C ALA A 90 -2.68 -15.67 -13.73
N LEU A 91 -2.09 -14.96 -12.79
CA LEU A 91 -1.13 -15.52 -11.83
C LEU A 91 -1.76 -16.53 -10.86
N SER A 92 -3.05 -16.40 -10.52
CA SER A 92 -3.73 -17.28 -9.57
C SER A 92 -3.81 -18.75 -10.05
N ASN A 93 -3.59 -18.99 -11.35
CA ASN A 93 -3.55 -20.36 -11.89
C ASN A 93 -2.22 -21.09 -11.59
N SER A 94 -1.17 -20.38 -11.23
CA SER A 94 0.19 -20.93 -11.09
C SER A 94 0.88 -20.56 -9.79
N TYR A 95 0.42 -19.51 -9.10
CA TYR A 95 1.05 -18.98 -7.90
C TYR A 95 0.04 -18.75 -6.78
N TYR A 96 0.44 -19.03 -5.55
CA TYR A 96 -0.26 -18.53 -4.38
C TYR A 96 -0.01 -17.03 -4.26
N GLN A 97 -1.06 -16.25 -4.08
CA GLN A 97 -0.99 -14.80 -3.97
C GLN A 97 -1.60 -14.33 -2.65
N TYR A 98 -0.89 -13.48 -1.93
CA TYR A 98 -1.32 -12.93 -0.65
C TYR A 98 -1.20 -11.41 -0.67
N ALA A 99 -2.25 -10.71 -0.25
CA ALA A 99 -2.18 -9.27 -0.04
C ALA A 99 -1.58 -8.97 1.33
N VAL A 100 -0.57 -8.09 1.39
CA VAL A 100 0.09 -7.66 2.64
C VAL A 100 0.03 -6.13 2.75
N THR A 101 -0.55 -5.58 3.82
CA THR A 101 -0.79 -4.14 3.91
C THR A 101 -0.67 -3.57 5.33
N ASN A 102 -0.14 -2.33 5.43
CA ASN A 102 -0.14 -1.51 6.64
C ASN A 102 -1.39 -0.62 6.76
N GLY A 103 -2.27 -0.62 5.78
CA GLY A 103 -3.48 0.19 5.77
C GLY A 103 -4.47 -0.18 6.89
N ALA A 104 -5.46 0.68 7.14
CA ALA A 104 -6.49 0.43 8.14
C ALA A 104 -7.37 -0.77 7.75
N LYS A 105 -7.63 -1.67 8.71
CA LYS A 105 -8.34 -2.94 8.47
C LYS A 105 -9.68 -2.75 7.78
N ASN A 106 -10.51 -1.86 8.31
CA ASN A 106 -11.85 -1.59 7.78
C ASN A 106 -11.81 -1.10 6.33
N VAL A 107 -10.79 -0.31 5.97
CA VAL A 107 -10.58 0.20 4.62
C VAL A 107 -10.10 -0.90 3.69
N GLN A 108 -9.05 -1.63 4.08
CA GLN A 108 -8.43 -2.65 3.22
C GLN A 108 -9.39 -3.81 2.94
N THR A 109 -10.11 -4.28 3.96
CA THR A 109 -11.12 -5.34 3.79
C THR A 109 -12.21 -4.92 2.80
N LYS A 110 -12.73 -3.69 2.94
CA LYS A 110 -13.73 -3.18 2.00
C LYS A 110 -13.19 -2.98 0.59
N LYS A 111 -11.94 -2.47 0.46
CA LYS A 111 -11.30 -2.30 -0.86
C LYS A 111 -11.16 -3.64 -1.59
N LEU A 112 -10.70 -4.69 -0.92
CA LEU A 112 -10.59 -6.02 -1.50
C LEU A 112 -11.96 -6.55 -1.95
N ALA A 113 -12.98 -6.42 -1.11
CA ALA A 113 -14.33 -6.89 -1.43
C ALA A 113 -14.95 -6.12 -2.62
N VAL A 114 -14.86 -4.78 -2.62
CA VAL A 114 -15.43 -3.95 -3.70
C VAL A 114 -14.68 -4.13 -5.02
N SER A 115 -13.38 -4.34 -4.98
CA SER A 115 -12.58 -4.60 -6.18
C SER A 115 -12.85 -5.98 -6.81
N GLY A 116 -13.47 -6.91 -6.07
CA GLY A 116 -13.76 -8.26 -6.55
C GLY A 116 -12.53 -9.18 -6.64
N ILE A 117 -11.39 -8.77 -6.08
CA ILE A 117 -10.15 -9.57 -6.07
C ILE A 117 -9.93 -10.34 -4.77
N ASP A 118 -10.79 -10.17 -3.77
CA ASP A 118 -10.74 -10.88 -2.50
C ASP A 118 -10.82 -12.41 -2.67
N GLY A 119 -11.62 -12.88 -3.66
CA GLY A 119 -11.70 -14.29 -4.02
C GLY A 119 -10.55 -14.82 -4.91
N ILE A 120 -9.63 -13.95 -5.36
CA ILE A 120 -8.49 -14.34 -6.21
C ILE A 120 -7.23 -14.55 -5.35
N PHE A 121 -7.06 -13.71 -4.33
CA PHE A 121 -5.99 -13.90 -3.34
C PHE A 121 -6.27 -15.11 -2.45
N ASN A 122 -5.22 -15.85 -2.11
CA ASN A 122 -5.28 -16.96 -1.16
C ASN A 122 -5.43 -16.48 0.29
N GLY A 123 -5.27 -15.17 0.53
CA GLY A 123 -5.48 -14.51 1.80
C GLY A 123 -4.97 -13.07 1.81
N ALA A 124 -5.30 -12.37 2.89
CA ALA A 124 -4.83 -11.00 3.13
C ALA A 124 -4.33 -10.86 4.56
N PHE A 125 -3.17 -10.26 4.73
CA PHE A 125 -2.55 -9.96 6.01
C PHE A 125 -2.50 -8.46 6.21
N ILE A 126 -3.31 -7.97 7.13
CA ILE A 126 -3.43 -6.55 7.44
C ILE A 126 -2.75 -6.32 8.78
N SER A 127 -1.89 -5.31 8.87
CA SER A 127 -1.09 -5.05 10.07
C SER A 127 -1.91 -4.94 11.36
N ASP A 128 -3.15 -4.45 11.27
CA ASP A 128 -4.07 -4.34 12.42
C ASP A 128 -4.51 -5.71 12.96
N ASP A 129 -4.61 -6.73 12.11
CA ASP A 129 -4.94 -8.10 12.51
C ASP A 129 -3.71 -8.86 12.98
N VAL A 130 -2.57 -8.60 12.35
CA VAL A 130 -1.30 -9.25 12.64
C VAL A 130 -0.70 -8.74 13.96
N GLY A 131 -0.95 -7.49 14.33
CA GLY A 131 -0.35 -6.81 15.49
C GLY A 131 1.06 -6.25 15.23
N TYR A 132 1.59 -6.46 14.04
CA TYR A 132 2.87 -5.95 13.57
C TYR A 132 2.71 -5.35 12.18
N ALA A 133 3.56 -4.38 11.82
CA ALA A 133 3.54 -3.72 10.52
C ALA A 133 4.79 -4.07 9.70
N LYS A 134 4.68 -4.06 8.36
CA LYS A 134 5.86 -4.06 7.48
C LYS A 134 6.70 -2.81 7.77
N PRO A 135 8.02 -2.85 7.80
CA PRO A 135 8.92 -3.94 7.35
C PRO A 135 9.38 -4.90 8.47
N SER A 136 8.66 -5.01 9.60
CA SER A 136 9.10 -5.83 10.73
C SER A 136 9.17 -7.33 10.37
N LYS A 137 10.15 -8.04 10.91
CA LYS A 137 10.27 -9.49 10.75
C LYS A 137 9.09 -10.24 11.37
N GLU A 138 8.54 -9.71 12.45
CA GLU A 138 7.38 -10.26 13.15
C GLU A 138 6.17 -10.35 12.23
N PHE A 139 5.92 -9.32 11.40
CA PHE A 139 4.86 -9.33 10.42
C PHE A 139 5.04 -10.48 9.42
N PHE A 140 6.21 -10.58 8.79
CA PHE A 140 6.46 -11.62 7.80
C PHE A 140 6.53 -13.02 8.39
N ASN A 141 7.04 -13.17 9.61
CA ASN A 141 7.00 -14.45 10.32
C ASN A 141 5.57 -14.91 10.60
N PHE A 142 4.66 -13.97 10.92
CA PHE A 142 3.23 -14.29 11.04
C PHE A 142 2.66 -14.73 9.69
N VAL A 143 3.00 -14.06 8.60
CA VAL A 143 2.58 -14.47 7.24
C VAL A 143 3.05 -15.89 6.95
N LEU A 144 4.33 -16.21 7.14
CA LEU A 144 4.90 -17.54 6.91
C LEU A 144 4.24 -18.66 7.72
N GLN A 145 3.77 -18.37 8.94
CA GLN A 145 3.06 -19.33 9.77
C GLN A 145 1.63 -19.64 9.28
N ASN A 146 1.08 -18.77 8.43
CA ASN A 146 -0.31 -18.83 7.97
C ASN A 146 -0.46 -19.09 6.46
N ILE A 147 0.64 -19.40 5.78
CA ILE A 147 0.64 -19.81 4.36
C ILE A 147 1.18 -21.25 4.23
N PRO A 148 0.98 -21.92 3.09
CA PRO A 148 1.65 -23.20 2.82
C PRO A 148 3.17 -23.08 2.99
N LYS A 149 3.79 -24.15 3.48
CA LYS A 149 5.23 -24.16 3.71
C LYS A 149 5.97 -24.10 2.37
N VAL A 150 6.77 -23.07 2.22
CA VAL A 150 7.61 -22.79 1.05
C VAL A 150 9.02 -22.44 1.54
N SER A 151 10.03 -22.52 0.67
CA SER A 151 11.36 -22.00 0.98
C SER A 151 11.44 -20.50 0.71
N ASP A 152 12.38 -19.81 1.36
CA ASP A 152 12.49 -18.33 1.29
C ASP A 152 12.79 -17.85 -0.13
N ASP A 153 13.48 -18.64 -0.94
CA ASP A 153 13.79 -18.39 -2.35
C ASP A 153 12.59 -18.56 -3.30
N GLU A 154 11.51 -19.19 -2.84
CA GLU A 154 10.23 -19.28 -3.58
C GLU A 154 9.29 -18.11 -3.29
N ILE A 155 9.71 -17.13 -2.48
CA ILE A 155 8.90 -15.97 -2.09
C ILE A 155 9.36 -14.73 -2.85
N LEU A 156 8.43 -14.09 -3.55
CA LEU A 156 8.64 -12.80 -4.19
C LEU A 156 7.74 -11.74 -3.53
N ILE A 157 8.34 -10.71 -2.96
CA ILE A 157 7.63 -9.52 -2.49
C ILE A 157 7.52 -8.53 -3.64
N VAL A 158 6.31 -8.18 -4.00
CA VAL A 158 6.02 -7.14 -5.01
C VAL A 158 5.36 -5.96 -4.32
N GLY A 159 5.93 -4.77 -4.43
CA GLY A 159 5.38 -3.58 -3.81
C GLY A 159 6.03 -2.29 -4.28
N ASP A 160 5.41 -1.17 -3.97
CA ASP A 160 5.85 0.17 -4.36
C ASP A 160 6.67 0.88 -3.28
N SER A 161 6.56 0.46 -2.02
CA SER A 161 7.29 1.08 -0.91
C SER A 161 8.67 0.45 -0.69
N LEU A 162 9.73 1.27 -0.88
CA LEU A 162 11.09 0.88 -0.50
C LEU A 162 11.24 0.66 1.00
N THR A 163 10.53 1.46 1.81
CA THR A 163 10.64 1.48 3.27
C THR A 163 9.84 0.36 3.96
N SER A 164 8.83 -0.18 3.33
CA SER A 164 8.03 -1.28 3.90
C SER A 164 8.13 -2.59 3.12
N ASP A 165 7.83 -2.59 1.82
CA ASP A 165 7.78 -3.82 1.03
C ASP A 165 9.18 -4.36 0.76
N ILE A 166 10.01 -3.53 0.10
CA ILE A 166 11.36 -3.93 -0.30
C ILE A 166 12.24 -4.17 0.94
N LYS A 167 12.22 -3.24 1.89
CA LYS A 167 12.94 -3.43 3.16
C LYS A 167 12.47 -4.66 3.92
N GLY A 168 11.17 -4.92 3.92
CA GLY A 168 10.60 -6.11 4.54
C GLY A 168 11.11 -7.39 3.89
N GLY A 169 11.07 -7.49 2.57
CA GLY A 169 11.66 -8.59 1.82
C GLY A 169 13.15 -8.76 2.10
N ASN A 170 13.93 -7.67 2.07
CA ASN A 170 15.36 -7.69 2.39
C ASN A 170 15.63 -8.20 3.82
N ASN A 171 14.81 -7.77 4.81
CA ASN A 171 14.95 -8.21 6.20
C ASN A 171 14.77 -9.72 6.38
N MET A 172 13.95 -10.33 5.51
CA MET A 172 13.63 -11.75 5.52
C MET A 172 14.52 -12.59 4.59
N GLY A 173 15.26 -11.96 3.68
CA GLY A 173 16.01 -12.65 2.64
C GLY A 173 15.18 -13.13 1.47
N PHE A 174 13.98 -12.58 1.30
CA PHE A 174 13.10 -12.87 0.17
C PHE A 174 13.52 -12.13 -1.09
N LYS A 175 13.15 -12.65 -2.26
CA LYS A 175 13.24 -11.92 -3.52
C LYS A 175 12.32 -10.72 -3.51
N THR A 176 12.76 -9.63 -4.14
CA THR A 176 12.04 -8.36 -4.16
C THR A 176 11.84 -7.84 -5.58
N CYS A 177 10.63 -7.37 -5.86
CA CYS A 177 10.26 -6.70 -7.09
C CYS A 177 9.66 -5.33 -6.78
N TRP A 178 10.39 -4.27 -7.07
CA TRP A 178 9.93 -2.91 -6.84
C TRP A 178 9.05 -2.42 -7.99
N PHE A 179 7.78 -2.16 -7.70
CA PHE A 179 6.86 -1.50 -8.62
C PHE A 179 7.13 0.01 -8.60
N ASN A 180 7.76 0.53 -9.66
CA ASN A 180 8.25 1.91 -9.75
C ASN A 180 7.77 2.60 -11.04
N PRO A 181 6.46 2.87 -11.18
CA PRO A 181 5.89 3.45 -12.41
C PRO A 181 6.36 4.87 -12.70
N HIS A 182 6.96 5.54 -11.72
CA HIS A 182 7.48 6.91 -11.87
C HIS A 182 8.99 6.98 -12.11
N ASN A 183 9.66 5.84 -12.25
CA ASN A 183 11.11 5.75 -12.44
C ASN A 183 11.91 6.55 -11.40
N LEU A 184 11.47 6.49 -10.14
CA LEU A 184 12.17 7.13 -9.02
C LEU A 184 13.56 6.50 -8.84
N PRO A 185 14.56 7.29 -8.44
CA PRO A 185 15.89 6.74 -8.17
C PRO A 185 15.85 5.80 -6.96
N LEU A 186 16.57 4.68 -7.05
CA LEU A 186 16.75 3.78 -5.91
C LEU A 186 17.55 4.48 -4.82
N SER A 187 16.97 4.60 -3.64
CA SER A 187 17.64 5.17 -2.47
C SER A 187 18.67 4.20 -1.90
N ASN A 188 19.74 4.74 -1.31
CA ASN A 188 20.77 3.94 -0.65
C ASN A 188 20.18 3.09 0.50
N GLY A 189 20.70 1.88 0.66
CA GLY A 189 20.33 0.99 1.77
C GLY A 189 19.23 -0.03 1.46
N TYR A 190 18.74 -0.06 0.20
CA TYR A 190 17.81 -1.08 -0.27
C TYR A 190 18.45 -1.93 -1.36
N SER A 191 18.17 -3.25 -1.33
CA SER A 191 18.48 -4.19 -2.41
C SER A 191 17.20 -4.51 -3.14
N VAL A 192 17.22 -4.40 -4.46
CA VAL A 192 16.08 -4.68 -5.33
C VAL A 192 16.53 -5.71 -6.35
N ASP A 193 15.92 -6.90 -6.34
CA ASP A 193 16.26 -7.95 -7.30
C ASP A 193 15.67 -7.63 -8.67
N TYR A 194 14.42 -7.12 -8.70
CA TYR A 194 13.70 -6.74 -9.91
C TYR A 194 13.02 -5.39 -9.75
N GLN A 195 12.98 -4.61 -10.82
CA GLN A 195 12.19 -3.37 -10.89
C GLN A 195 11.28 -3.44 -12.10
N ILE A 196 10.02 -3.06 -11.91
CA ILE A 196 9.01 -2.96 -12.97
C ILE A 196 8.31 -1.60 -12.89
N ASP A 197 7.97 -1.03 -14.02
CA ASP A 197 7.19 0.21 -14.14
C ASP A 197 5.73 -0.05 -14.56
N ASN A 198 5.47 -1.26 -15.04
CA ASN A 198 4.15 -1.77 -15.40
C ASN A 198 3.92 -3.12 -14.72
N ILE A 199 2.72 -3.34 -14.22
CA ILE A 199 2.39 -4.56 -13.47
C ILE A 199 2.50 -5.83 -14.33
N ASP A 200 2.23 -5.75 -15.62
CA ASP A 200 2.33 -6.89 -16.56
C ASP A 200 3.77 -7.41 -16.70
N SER A 201 4.77 -6.57 -16.44
CA SER A 201 6.18 -6.96 -16.49
C SER A 201 6.55 -8.02 -15.45
N ILE A 202 5.66 -8.29 -14.48
CA ILE A 202 5.84 -9.37 -13.51
C ILE A 202 5.97 -10.74 -14.18
N PHE A 203 5.31 -10.97 -15.32
CA PHE A 203 5.45 -12.23 -16.06
C PHE A 203 6.86 -12.47 -16.56
N ASP A 204 7.61 -11.43 -16.93
CA ASP A 204 8.99 -11.57 -17.37
C ASP A 204 9.94 -11.80 -16.20
N VAL A 205 9.66 -11.20 -15.03
CA VAL A 205 10.37 -11.49 -13.78
C VAL A 205 10.21 -12.95 -13.43
N LEU A 206 8.97 -13.48 -13.42
CA LEU A 206 8.68 -14.87 -13.06
C LEU A 206 9.24 -15.89 -14.04
N LYS A 207 9.39 -15.57 -15.35
CA LYS A 207 10.09 -16.42 -16.31
C LYS A 207 11.58 -16.53 -16.01
N GLN A 208 12.23 -15.43 -15.58
CA GLN A 208 13.65 -15.44 -15.21
C GLN A 208 13.88 -16.30 -13.96
N GLU A 209 12.97 -16.26 -12.99
CA GLU A 209 13.07 -17.09 -11.77
C GLU A 209 12.90 -18.57 -12.02
N ASN A 210 12.16 -18.97 -13.05
CA ASN A 210 11.89 -20.37 -13.40
C ASN A 210 12.88 -20.93 -14.44
N SER A 211 13.94 -20.20 -14.83
CA SER A 211 14.93 -20.58 -15.82
C SER A 211 16.23 -21.03 -15.19
#